data_aa8e46f2d11547a78e642355ca7bfe39
#
_entry.id   aa8e46f2d11547a78e642355ca7bfe39
#
_cell.length_a   1.000
_cell.length_b   1.000
_cell.length_c   1.000
_cell.angle_alpha   90.00
_cell.angle_beta   90.00
_cell.angle_gamma   90.00
#
_symmetry.space_group_name_H-M   'P 1'
#
loop_
_entity.id
_entity.type
_entity.pdbx_description
1 polymer ?
#
loop_
_entity_poly.entity_id
_entity_poly.type
_entity_poly.pdbx_seq_one_letter_code
_entity_poly.pdbx_strand_id
1 'polypeptide(L)'
;VYKRQASDPAAGSILTTDDRVDMISFTGSTETGKKVMEAASGNITKVFLELGGKSALIVLDDVEDFSMVAATAAFGMATVCGQGCALSTRLLFPRSRYEEAVEAIVNMMGAVPPGDPSDAGTMMGPLISARQRDRVERYVQSAIDEGAKVVCGGKRPEGFDRGFFYEPTLITDVDNSM
;
A
#
# COMPACT_ATOMS: atom_id res chain seq x y z
N VAL A 1 9.64 25.08 14.25
CA VAL A 1 8.71 24.75 13.16
C VAL A 1 7.35 24.45 13.79
N TYR A 2 6.33 25.24 13.46
CA TYR A 2 4.97 25.02 13.94
C TYR A 2 4.24 24.14 12.93
N LYS A 3 3.79 22.94 13.35
CA LYS A 3 2.85 22.13 12.57
C LYS A 3 1.44 22.62 12.86
N ARG A 4 0.71 22.99 11.83
CA ARG A 4 -0.73 23.31 11.92
C ARG A 4 -1.51 22.29 11.11
N GLN A 5 -2.63 21.86 11.65
CA GLN A 5 -3.50 20.88 11.04
C GLN A 5 -4.90 21.46 10.88
N ALA A 6 -5.50 21.32 9.72
CA ALA A 6 -6.90 21.66 9.47
C ALA A 6 -7.69 20.36 9.30
N SER A 7 -8.84 20.28 9.93
CA SER A 7 -9.77 19.15 9.79
C SER A 7 -10.68 19.26 8.58
N ASP A 8 -10.82 20.48 8.02
CA ASP A 8 -11.66 20.75 6.87
C ASP A 8 -10.84 20.60 5.55
N PRO A 9 -11.24 19.69 4.65
CA PRO A 9 -10.64 19.55 3.33
C PRO A 9 -10.66 20.83 2.48
N ALA A 10 -11.61 21.76 2.74
CA ALA A 10 -11.68 23.05 2.07
C ALA A 10 -10.42 23.90 2.25
N ALA A 11 -9.71 23.74 3.37
CA ALA A 11 -8.44 24.45 3.60
C ALA A 11 -7.38 24.11 2.53
N GLY A 12 -7.32 22.85 2.10
CA GLY A 12 -6.45 22.42 0.99
C GLY A 12 -6.83 23.08 -0.33
N SER A 13 -8.12 23.13 -0.64
CA SER A 13 -8.62 23.75 -1.88
C SER A 13 -8.33 25.24 -1.94
N ILE A 14 -8.44 25.96 -0.82
CA ILE A 14 -8.09 27.38 -0.73
C ILE A 14 -6.61 27.59 -1.06
N LEU A 15 -5.72 26.78 -0.46
CA LEU A 15 -4.27 26.88 -0.71
C LEU A 15 -3.89 26.60 -2.17
N THR A 16 -4.64 25.75 -2.87
CA THR A 16 -4.33 25.39 -4.26
C THR A 16 -4.77 26.46 -5.28
N THR A 17 -5.59 27.42 -4.87
CA THR A 17 -6.13 28.50 -5.74
C THR A 17 -5.67 29.89 -5.32
N ASP A 18 -4.99 30.05 -4.17
CA ASP A 18 -4.56 31.36 -3.66
C ASP A 18 -3.32 31.86 -4.47
N ASP A 19 -3.41 33.05 -5.01
CA ASP A 19 -2.37 33.69 -5.84
C ASP A 19 -1.09 34.06 -5.07
N ARG A 20 -1.14 34.00 -3.73
CA ARG A 20 0.02 34.21 -2.84
C ARG A 20 0.87 32.94 -2.66
N VAL A 21 0.42 31.81 -3.21
CA VAL A 21 1.13 30.54 -3.09
C VAL A 21 2.02 30.32 -4.32
N ASP A 22 3.32 30.35 -4.13
CA ASP A 22 4.31 30.17 -5.20
C ASP A 22 4.52 28.71 -5.60
N MET A 23 4.34 27.76 -4.68
CA MET A 23 4.53 26.34 -4.91
C MET A 23 3.65 25.50 -4.00
N ILE A 24 3.10 24.42 -4.55
CA ILE A 24 2.33 23.41 -3.82
C ILE A 24 3.12 22.11 -3.82
N SER A 25 3.42 21.57 -2.63
CA SER A 25 3.90 20.21 -2.44
C SER A 25 2.77 19.36 -1.84
N PHE A 26 2.38 18.30 -2.54
CA PHE A 26 1.24 17.46 -2.16
C PHE A 26 1.65 15.99 -2.16
N THR A 27 1.26 15.28 -1.10
CA THR A 27 1.36 13.82 -1.00
C THR A 27 -0.04 13.25 -0.78
N GLY A 28 -0.45 12.32 -1.64
CA GLY A 28 -1.76 11.68 -1.51
C GLY A 28 -2.18 10.86 -2.73
N SER A 29 -3.49 10.74 -2.96
CA SER A 29 -4.03 9.96 -4.07
C SER A 29 -3.80 10.63 -5.42
N THR A 30 -3.63 9.83 -6.47
CA THR A 30 -3.53 10.32 -7.85
C THR A 30 -4.75 11.17 -8.26
N GLU A 31 -5.94 10.78 -7.82
CA GLU A 31 -7.17 11.55 -8.07
C GLU A 31 -7.09 12.96 -7.48
N THR A 32 -6.64 13.08 -6.23
CA THR A 32 -6.47 14.38 -5.58
C THR A 32 -5.33 15.17 -6.23
N GLY A 33 -4.23 14.52 -6.60
CA GLY A 33 -3.12 15.15 -7.32
C GLY A 33 -3.55 15.80 -8.64
N LYS A 34 -4.42 15.15 -9.41
CA LYS A 34 -5.01 15.72 -10.62
C LYS A 34 -5.80 17.00 -10.31
N LYS A 35 -6.63 16.98 -9.27
CA LYS A 35 -7.40 18.17 -8.83
C LYS A 35 -6.48 19.30 -8.38
N VAL A 36 -5.38 18.98 -7.70
CA VAL A 36 -4.36 19.98 -7.30
C VAL A 36 -3.71 20.61 -8.52
N MET A 37 -3.31 19.82 -9.53
CA MET A 37 -2.76 20.35 -10.78
C MET A 37 -3.74 21.25 -11.52
N GLU A 38 -5.00 20.81 -11.63
CA GLU A 38 -6.06 21.58 -12.28
C GLU A 38 -6.26 22.94 -11.58
N ALA A 39 -6.38 22.95 -10.28
CA ALA A 39 -6.55 24.18 -9.49
C ALA A 39 -5.34 25.11 -9.61
N ALA A 40 -4.12 24.58 -9.52
CA ALA A 40 -2.88 25.35 -9.60
C ALA A 40 -2.65 25.96 -10.98
N SER A 41 -3.22 25.39 -12.05
CA SER A 41 -3.06 25.88 -13.41
C SER A 41 -3.63 27.30 -13.61
N GLY A 42 -4.63 27.70 -12.82
CA GLY A 42 -5.24 29.03 -12.89
C GLY A 42 -4.24 30.17 -12.62
N ASN A 43 -3.27 29.94 -11.71
CA ASN A 43 -2.24 30.91 -11.33
C ASN A 43 -0.83 30.49 -11.83
N ILE A 44 -0.74 29.41 -12.63
CA ILE A 44 0.54 28.82 -13.08
C ILE A 44 1.43 28.46 -11.87
N THR A 45 0.82 28.12 -10.75
CA THR A 45 1.52 27.74 -9.52
C THR A 45 2.26 26.42 -9.72
N LYS A 46 3.56 26.39 -9.34
CA LYS A 46 4.37 25.19 -9.45
C LYS A 46 3.85 24.10 -8.51
N VAL A 47 3.72 22.87 -9.01
CA VAL A 47 3.31 21.71 -8.21
C VAL A 47 4.40 20.64 -8.14
N PHE A 48 4.56 20.04 -6.97
CA PHE A 48 5.34 18.85 -6.72
C PHE A 48 4.41 17.79 -6.13
N LEU A 49 4.27 16.66 -6.82
CA LEU A 49 3.28 15.63 -6.49
C LEU A 49 3.94 14.30 -6.14
N GLU A 50 3.73 13.86 -4.92
CA GLU A 50 4.04 12.52 -4.43
C GLU A 50 2.74 11.72 -4.36
N LEU A 51 2.59 10.74 -5.25
CA LEU A 51 1.34 10.02 -5.46
C LEU A 51 1.48 8.53 -5.19
N GLY A 52 0.38 7.80 -5.26
CA GLY A 52 0.37 6.36 -5.09
C GLY A 52 1.01 5.61 -6.26
N GLY A 53 1.42 4.40 -5.97
CA GLY A 53 2.01 3.48 -6.95
C GLY A 53 1.81 2.02 -6.57
N LYS A 54 2.30 1.13 -7.44
CA LYS A 54 2.36 -0.32 -7.25
C LYS A 54 3.72 -0.80 -7.74
N SER A 55 4.77 -0.54 -6.94
CA SER A 55 6.15 -0.80 -7.30
C SER A 55 6.45 -2.29 -7.40
N ALA A 56 7.41 -2.66 -8.24
CA ALA A 56 7.85 -4.03 -8.45
C ALA A 56 9.09 -4.36 -7.60
N LEU A 57 9.11 -5.56 -7.04
CA LEU A 57 10.31 -6.27 -6.58
C LEU A 57 10.62 -7.31 -7.65
N ILE A 58 11.76 -7.17 -8.32
CA ILE A 58 12.18 -8.05 -9.40
C ILE A 58 13.33 -8.91 -8.88
N VAL A 59 13.17 -10.22 -8.93
CA VAL A 59 14.14 -11.20 -8.48
C VAL A 59 14.71 -11.91 -9.69
N LEU A 60 16.04 -11.97 -9.79
CA LEU A 60 16.76 -12.62 -10.88
C LEU A 60 17.05 -14.08 -10.55
N ASP A 61 17.47 -14.85 -11.56
CA ASP A 61 17.72 -16.30 -11.45
C ASP A 61 18.90 -16.65 -10.53
N ASP A 62 19.83 -15.73 -10.35
CA ASP A 62 21.06 -15.89 -9.59
C ASP A 62 20.93 -15.65 -8.08
N VAL A 63 19.71 -15.41 -7.58
CA VAL A 63 19.45 -15.32 -6.14
C VAL A 63 19.62 -16.70 -5.51
N GLU A 64 20.59 -16.80 -4.59
CA GLU A 64 20.91 -18.06 -3.89
C GLU A 64 19.96 -18.33 -2.72
N ASP A 65 19.57 -17.27 -1.98
CA ASP A 65 18.75 -17.37 -0.76
C ASP A 65 17.47 -16.52 -0.86
N PHE A 66 16.33 -17.19 -0.87
CA PHE A 66 15.04 -16.55 -0.86
C PHE A 66 14.62 -15.99 0.50
N SER A 67 15.30 -16.27 1.58
CA SER A 67 14.94 -15.75 2.92
C SER A 67 14.97 -14.24 2.97
N MET A 68 15.98 -13.60 2.36
CA MET A 68 16.08 -12.15 2.26
C MET A 68 15.00 -11.54 1.35
N VAL A 69 14.67 -12.24 0.28
CA VAL A 69 13.59 -11.82 -0.64
C VAL A 69 12.24 -11.89 0.08
N ALA A 70 11.97 -13.00 0.77
CA ALA A 70 10.75 -13.20 1.54
C ALA A 70 10.62 -12.17 2.68
N ALA A 71 11.71 -11.89 3.40
CA ALA A 71 11.73 -10.85 4.43
C ALA A 71 11.45 -9.46 3.85
N THR A 72 12.04 -9.11 2.70
CA THR A 72 11.81 -7.83 2.02
C THR A 72 10.35 -7.70 1.56
N ALA A 73 9.77 -8.77 1.00
CA ALA A 73 8.38 -8.80 0.58
C ALA A 73 7.42 -8.63 1.78
N ALA A 74 7.64 -9.40 2.86
CA ALA A 74 6.83 -9.33 4.08
C ALA A 74 6.97 -7.97 4.77
N PHE A 75 8.19 -7.42 4.85
CA PHE A 75 8.44 -6.08 5.38
C PHE A 75 7.70 -5.00 4.56
N GLY A 76 7.79 -5.05 3.23
CA GLY A 76 7.09 -4.13 2.35
C GLY A 76 5.57 -4.16 2.56
N MET A 77 5.00 -5.33 2.79
CA MET A 77 3.58 -5.50 3.07
C MET A 77 3.20 -5.06 4.51
N ALA A 78 4.02 -5.37 5.52
CA ALA A 78 3.76 -5.03 6.92
C ALA A 78 3.99 -3.55 7.22
N THR A 79 5.01 -2.94 6.58
CA THR A 79 5.35 -1.54 6.79
C THR A 79 4.16 -0.63 6.50
N VAL A 80 3.80 0.20 7.49
CA VAL A 80 2.62 1.09 7.45
C VAL A 80 1.34 0.35 7.01
N CYS A 81 1.24 -0.95 7.31
CA CYS A 81 0.12 -1.82 6.90
C CYS A 81 -0.12 -1.81 5.38
N GLY A 82 0.96 -1.82 4.59
CA GLY A 82 0.89 -1.78 3.12
C GLY A 82 0.45 -0.45 2.52
N GLN A 83 0.34 0.63 3.31
CA GLN A 83 -0.19 1.92 2.88
C GLN A 83 0.89 2.90 2.41
N GLY A 84 2.08 2.44 2.06
CA GLY A 84 3.19 3.27 1.58
C GLY A 84 3.23 3.37 0.06
N CYS A 85 3.54 4.56 -0.48
CA CYS A 85 3.63 4.82 -1.92
C CYS A 85 4.81 4.09 -2.60
N ALA A 86 5.90 3.83 -1.87
CA ALA A 86 7.14 3.23 -2.40
C ALA A 86 7.22 1.71 -2.17
N LEU A 87 6.20 1.09 -1.59
CA LEU A 87 6.25 -0.35 -1.25
C LEU A 87 6.22 -1.22 -2.49
N SER A 88 7.20 -2.14 -2.60
CA SER A 88 7.34 -3.08 -3.71
C SER A 88 6.44 -4.29 -3.50
N THR A 89 5.16 -4.13 -3.82
CA THR A 89 4.11 -5.12 -3.57
C THR A 89 3.68 -5.91 -4.82
N ARG A 90 4.31 -5.68 -5.98
CA ARG A 90 4.29 -6.61 -7.10
C ARG A 90 5.58 -7.39 -7.11
N LEU A 91 5.47 -8.70 -6.98
CA LEU A 91 6.61 -9.61 -6.84
C LEU A 91 6.79 -10.37 -8.16
N LEU A 92 7.92 -10.19 -8.82
CA LEU A 92 8.25 -10.80 -10.11
C LEU A 92 9.39 -11.79 -9.93
N PHE A 93 9.12 -13.06 -10.18
CA PHE A 93 10.06 -14.17 -10.01
C PHE A 93 10.29 -14.92 -11.31
N PRO A 94 11.49 -15.54 -11.48
CA PRO A 94 11.71 -16.55 -12.51
C PRO A 94 10.70 -17.69 -12.36
N ARG A 95 10.14 -18.14 -13.48
CA ARG A 95 9.17 -19.24 -13.47
C ARG A 95 9.73 -20.52 -12.87
N SER A 96 11.00 -20.78 -13.07
CA SER A 96 11.73 -21.95 -12.54
C SER A 96 11.77 -22.00 -11.01
N ARG A 97 11.63 -20.86 -10.33
CA ARG A 97 11.74 -20.74 -8.87
C ARG A 97 10.48 -20.17 -8.21
N TYR A 98 9.38 -20.14 -8.96
CA TYR A 98 8.14 -19.48 -8.52
C TYR A 98 7.57 -20.12 -7.26
N GLU A 99 7.45 -21.45 -7.22
CA GLU A 99 6.87 -22.17 -6.08
C GLU A 99 7.71 -22.01 -4.81
N GLU A 100 9.03 -22.09 -4.93
CA GLU A 100 9.97 -21.84 -3.82
C GLU A 100 9.80 -20.44 -3.23
N ALA A 101 9.67 -19.45 -4.11
CA ALA A 101 9.48 -18.06 -3.71
C ALA A 101 8.13 -17.86 -2.98
N VAL A 102 7.06 -18.42 -3.51
CA VAL A 102 5.71 -18.34 -2.90
C VAL A 102 5.73 -18.98 -1.50
N GLU A 103 6.32 -20.18 -1.35
CA GLU A 103 6.41 -20.85 -0.06
C GLU A 103 7.19 -20.01 0.97
N ALA A 104 8.35 -19.49 0.58
CA ALA A 104 9.18 -18.67 1.46
C ALA A 104 8.43 -17.39 1.92
N ILE A 105 7.71 -16.74 1.01
CA ILE A 105 6.94 -15.53 1.34
C ILE A 105 5.75 -15.86 2.25
N VAL A 106 4.99 -16.91 1.98
CA VAL A 106 3.86 -17.35 2.83
C VAL A 106 4.35 -17.62 4.25
N ASN A 107 5.45 -18.34 4.41
CA ASN A 107 6.04 -18.62 5.73
C ASN A 107 6.43 -17.34 6.46
N MET A 108 7.04 -16.38 5.77
CA MET A 108 7.44 -15.11 6.35
C MET A 108 6.23 -14.23 6.71
N MET A 109 5.19 -14.21 5.87
CA MET A 109 3.95 -13.47 6.14
C MET A 109 3.21 -14.04 7.36
N GLY A 110 3.26 -15.34 7.57
CA GLY A 110 2.72 -16.00 8.77
C GLY A 110 3.39 -15.55 10.07
N ALA A 111 4.63 -15.06 10.01
CA ALA A 111 5.36 -14.51 11.15
C ALA A 111 5.00 -13.03 11.46
N VAL A 112 4.16 -12.39 10.65
CA VAL A 112 3.76 -10.98 10.80
C VAL A 112 2.24 -10.86 10.96
N PRO A 113 1.66 -11.39 12.06
CA PRO A 113 0.23 -11.25 12.30
C PRO A 113 -0.13 -9.79 12.61
N PRO A 114 -1.34 -9.36 12.26
CA PRO A 114 -1.86 -8.08 12.72
C PRO A 114 -1.96 -8.04 14.24
N GLY A 115 -1.64 -6.88 14.84
CA GLY A 115 -1.63 -6.71 16.29
C GLY A 115 -1.98 -5.29 16.75
N ASP A 116 -2.09 -5.13 18.06
CA ASP A 116 -2.31 -3.82 18.68
C ASP A 116 -1.09 -2.91 18.41
N PRO A 117 -1.27 -1.74 17.78
CA PRO A 117 -0.17 -0.81 17.51
C PRO A 117 0.48 -0.21 18.76
N SER A 118 -0.13 -0.37 19.94
CA SER A 118 0.47 0.02 21.23
C SER A 118 1.49 -1.00 21.75
N ASP A 119 1.50 -2.20 21.20
CA ASP A 119 2.48 -3.23 21.53
C ASP A 119 3.74 -3.03 20.69
N ALA A 120 4.88 -2.88 21.34
CA ALA A 120 6.18 -2.70 20.67
C ALA A 120 6.60 -3.88 19.78
N GLY A 121 6.05 -5.07 20.00
CA GLY A 121 6.26 -6.26 19.18
C GLY A 121 5.41 -6.32 17.92
N THR A 122 4.39 -5.46 17.79
CA THR A 122 3.49 -5.44 16.63
C THR A 122 4.17 -4.82 15.42
N MET A 123 4.34 -5.60 14.36
CA MET A 123 4.88 -5.12 13.08
C MET A 123 3.79 -4.57 12.14
N MET A 124 2.58 -5.10 12.22
CA MET A 124 1.46 -4.70 11.38
C MET A 124 0.24 -4.35 12.22
N GLY A 125 -0.19 -3.11 12.18
CA GLY A 125 -1.39 -2.60 12.85
C GLY A 125 -2.62 -2.59 11.93
N PRO A 126 -3.67 -1.80 12.28
CA PRO A 126 -4.85 -1.64 11.45
C PRO A 126 -4.63 -0.67 10.28
N LEU A 127 -5.47 -0.78 9.26
CA LEU A 127 -5.61 0.25 8.23
C LEU A 127 -6.16 1.56 8.83
N ILE A 128 -5.97 2.66 8.11
CA ILE A 128 -6.34 4.00 8.60
C ILE A 128 -7.86 4.21 8.77
N SER A 129 -8.69 3.48 8.03
CA SER A 129 -10.14 3.66 8.06
C SER A 129 -10.89 2.45 7.51
N ALA A 130 -12.18 2.34 7.86
CA ALA A 130 -13.09 1.34 7.27
C ALA A 130 -13.11 1.45 5.74
N ARG A 131 -13.16 2.66 5.19
CA ARG A 131 -13.16 2.89 3.74
C ARG A 131 -11.92 2.28 3.05
N GLN A 132 -10.74 2.35 3.68
CA GLN A 132 -9.53 1.75 3.12
C GLN A 132 -9.56 0.23 3.25
N ARG A 133 -10.02 -0.32 4.37
CA ARG A 133 -10.21 -1.76 4.51
C ARG A 133 -11.17 -2.31 3.47
N ASP A 134 -12.33 -1.69 3.31
CA ASP A 134 -13.34 -2.10 2.34
C ASP A 134 -12.81 -1.98 0.90
N ARG A 135 -11.92 -1.02 0.64
CA ARG A 135 -11.22 -0.91 -0.65
C ARG A 135 -10.28 -2.10 -0.88
N VAL A 136 -9.49 -2.49 0.13
CA VAL A 136 -8.61 -3.66 0.04
C VAL A 136 -9.43 -4.92 -0.20
N GLU A 137 -10.51 -5.12 0.55
CA GLU A 137 -11.43 -6.25 0.37
C GLU A 137 -11.96 -6.34 -1.06
N ARG A 138 -12.39 -5.21 -1.65
CA ARG A 138 -12.86 -5.19 -3.04
C ARG A 138 -11.77 -5.58 -4.03
N TYR A 139 -10.52 -5.14 -3.85
CA TYR A 139 -9.41 -5.53 -4.72
C TYR A 139 -9.06 -7.01 -4.60
N VAL A 140 -9.09 -7.56 -3.39
CA VAL A 140 -8.89 -9.00 -3.18
C VAL A 140 -10.01 -9.79 -3.83
N GLN A 141 -11.27 -9.36 -3.67
CA GLN A 141 -12.40 -10.01 -4.31
C GLN A 141 -12.32 -9.91 -5.83
N SER A 142 -11.96 -8.75 -6.40
CA SER A 142 -11.76 -8.58 -7.85
C SER A 142 -10.73 -9.56 -8.38
N ALA A 143 -9.60 -9.73 -7.69
CA ALA A 143 -8.57 -10.68 -8.10
C ALA A 143 -9.10 -12.13 -8.11
N ILE A 144 -9.91 -12.52 -7.12
CA ILE A 144 -10.54 -13.84 -7.06
C ILE A 144 -11.52 -14.02 -8.23
N ASP A 145 -12.36 -13.01 -8.49
CA ASP A 145 -13.37 -13.04 -9.55
C ASP A 145 -12.72 -13.11 -10.94
N GLU A 146 -11.52 -12.57 -11.09
CA GLU A 146 -10.70 -12.60 -12.30
C GLU A 146 -9.83 -13.86 -12.42
N GLY A 147 -9.88 -14.77 -11.43
CA GLY A 147 -9.26 -16.10 -11.48
C GLY A 147 -7.92 -16.22 -10.76
N ALA A 148 -7.45 -15.16 -10.09
CA ALA A 148 -6.26 -15.23 -9.26
C ALA A 148 -6.51 -16.01 -7.96
N LYS A 149 -5.43 -16.47 -7.29
CA LYS A 149 -5.52 -17.27 -6.07
C LYS A 149 -5.00 -16.48 -4.87
N VAL A 150 -5.78 -16.44 -3.81
CA VAL A 150 -5.31 -15.97 -2.49
C VAL A 150 -4.65 -17.16 -1.79
N VAL A 151 -3.34 -17.10 -1.60
CA VAL A 151 -2.56 -18.20 -0.97
C VAL A 151 -2.38 -18.02 0.53
N CYS A 152 -2.46 -16.77 1.02
CA CYS A 152 -2.57 -16.49 2.45
C CYS A 152 -3.28 -15.16 2.68
N GLY A 153 -3.84 -14.95 3.86
CA GLY A 153 -4.61 -13.77 4.23
C GLY A 153 -5.95 -13.66 3.50
N GLY A 154 -6.25 -12.49 2.96
CA GLY A 154 -7.46 -12.24 2.17
C GLY A 154 -8.73 -12.05 3.00
N LYS A 155 -8.61 -11.87 4.32
CA LYS A 155 -9.74 -11.76 5.23
C LYS A 155 -9.44 -10.83 6.42
N ARG A 156 -10.47 -10.52 7.18
CA ARG A 156 -10.31 -9.86 8.48
C ARG A 156 -9.81 -10.88 9.50
N PRO A 157 -8.81 -10.53 10.33
CA PRO A 157 -8.33 -11.42 11.39
C PRO A 157 -9.40 -11.61 12.48
N GLU A 158 -9.40 -12.78 13.10
CA GLU A 158 -10.26 -13.08 14.25
C GLU A 158 -9.75 -12.36 15.51
N GLY A 159 -10.65 -12.10 16.46
CA GLY A 159 -10.30 -11.53 17.77
C GLY A 159 -10.15 -10.01 17.80
N PHE A 160 -10.44 -9.29 16.71
CA PHE A 160 -10.40 -7.84 16.67
C PHE A 160 -11.80 -7.23 16.48
N ASP A 161 -12.47 -6.91 17.57
CA ASP A 161 -13.80 -6.27 17.55
C ASP A 161 -13.73 -4.77 17.18
N ARG A 162 -12.54 -4.18 17.31
CA ARG A 162 -12.28 -2.76 17.03
C ARG A 162 -11.10 -2.60 16.09
N GLY A 163 -11.09 -1.48 15.34
CA GLY A 163 -10.04 -1.20 14.37
C GLY A 163 -10.37 -1.73 12.98
N PHE A 164 -9.52 -1.39 12.03
CA PHE A 164 -9.72 -1.70 10.61
C PHE A 164 -8.67 -2.71 10.14
N PHE A 165 -8.57 -3.81 10.89
CA PHE A 165 -7.60 -4.86 10.62
C PHE A 165 -7.93 -5.66 9.37
N TYR A 166 -6.88 -6.08 8.68
CA TYR A 166 -6.93 -6.99 7.54
C TYR A 166 -5.65 -7.82 7.54
N GLU A 167 -5.75 -9.10 7.22
CA GLU A 167 -4.58 -9.98 7.21
C GLU A 167 -3.61 -9.63 6.09
N PRO A 168 -2.28 -9.80 6.30
CA PRO A 168 -1.31 -9.75 5.22
C PRO A 168 -1.68 -10.76 4.15
N THR A 169 -1.74 -10.29 2.90
CA THR A 169 -2.35 -11.06 1.82
C THR A 169 -1.39 -11.26 0.66
N LEU A 170 -1.20 -12.50 0.24
CA LEU A 170 -0.48 -12.87 -0.97
C LEU A 170 -1.44 -13.44 -2.01
N ILE A 171 -1.40 -12.88 -3.20
CA ILE A 171 -2.21 -13.29 -4.36
C ILE A 171 -1.26 -13.79 -5.44
N THR A 172 -1.55 -14.96 -5.99
CA THR A 172 -0.81 -15.61 -7.09
C THR A 172 -1.67 -15.75 -8.33
N ASP A 173 -1.08 -16.22 -9.41
CA ASP A 173 -1.74 -16.41 -10.71
C ASP A 173 -2.38 -15.10 -11.24
N VAL A 174 -1.71 -13.98 -10.98
CA VAL A 174 -2.13 -12.67 -11.47
C VAL A 174 -1.62 -12.39 -12.88
N ASP A 175 -2.39 -11.67 -13.65
CA ASP A 175 -2.04 -11.19 -14.99
C ASP A 175 -2.07 -9.65 -15.03
N ASN A 176 -1.28 -9.06 -15.93
CA ASN A 176 -1.24 -7.59 -16.09
C ASN A 176 -2.54 -6.98 -16.63
N SER A 177 -3.47 -7.77 -17.08
CA SER A 177 -4.78 -7.32 -17.54
C SER A 177 -5.81 -7.16 -16.41
N MET A 178 -5.49 -7.71 -15.21
CA MET A 178 -6.32 -7.61 -14.00
C MET A 178 -6.30 -6.22 -13.37
#